data_e110f5690b4b66c4f5831daf8ab7985a
#
_entry.id   e110f5690b4b66c4f5831daf8ab7985a
#
_cell.length_a   1.000
_cell.length_b   1.000
_cell.length_c   1.000
_cell.angle_alpha   90.00
_cell.angle_beta   90.00
_cell.angle_gamma   90.00
#
_symmetry.space_group_name_H-M   'P 1'
#
loop_
_entity.id
_entity.type
_entity.pdbx_description
1 polymer ?
#
loop_
_entity_poly.entity_id
_entity_poly.type
_entity_poly.pdbx_seq_one_letter_code
_entity_poly.pdbx_strand_id
1 'polypeptide(L)'
;QRSFGIWPETVRENVLRKLYARKYFDEESTDFNVAESEFGDEADKILDMVSLTDKADHYAAVLSGGEKQRLIIARQLAKQPKVLLLDEPATMACPKTKQEILDAVKKINKELNITVVVVSHLPEIQRYLADRVILLENGEIKKDGNPDEIIDEFLSEMEEPEDIENISTDETVIKVEDIYKRFYLFSGGEVLQIKDINFDVKKENIISLIGPSGAGKTVLLRMLADLELPDKGKVVYELDGDWVDISMPSMQRMDVRRKLGFMYQEFALSYYSTVLSQLATHLGYKNQDVVKQARKKAEKLGLGEELLDSLYALIDLPESEARDLLAKIGLMPDILEDLFPKFPETATKEAVKDIFELLDLPLDILYRKSYELSGGQEVRVMLALILISKPEFLLLDEPFGDLDPITLRIVANSLKKISKEYNITVIMISHNTDFVKEVSNRTLLMEDGKIMDDSEDVDKAVDNFINLCHADYLKENN
;
A
#
# COMPACT_ATOMS: atom_id res chain seq x y z
N GLN A 1 -3.22 -14.60 -6.07
CA GLN A 1 -1.74 -14.59 -5.92
C GLN A 1 -1.12 -14.00 -7.18
N ARG A 2 -0.44 -12.86 -7.06
CA ARG A 2 -0.01 -11.97 -8.17
C ARG A 2 1.01 -12.55 -9.15
N SER A 3 1.63 -13.68 -8.87
CA SER A 3 2.67 -14.28 -9.73
C SER A 3 2.55 -15.80 -9.88
N PHE A 4 1.54 -16.41 -9.29
CA PHE A 4 1.38 -17.86 -9.37
C PHE A 4 1.04 -18.32 -10.80
N GLY A 5 1.86 -19.21 -11.34
CA GLY A 5 1.67 -19.78 -12.66
C GLY A 5 2.22 -18.95 -13.83
N ILE A 6 3.04 -17.92 -13.58
CA ILE A 6 3.82 -17.23 -14.62
C ILE A 6 5.19 -17.88 -14.69
N TRP A 7 5.62 -18.26 -15.90
CA TRP A 7 6.94 -18.82 -16.16
C TRP A 7 7.99 -17.72 -16.41
N PRO A 8 9.27 -17.96 -16.10
CA PRO A 8 10.35 -16.98 -16.28
C PRO A 8 10.77 -16.82 -17.76
N GLU A 9 9.80 -16.69 -18.64
CA GLU A 9 9.90 -16.62 -20.09
C GLU A 9 9.30 -15.30 -20.57
N THR A 10 9.31 -15.07 -21.88
CA THR A 10 8.65 -13.90 -22.47
C THR A 10 7.13 -13.98 -22.27
N VAL A 11 6.47 -12.85 -22.39
CA VAL A 11 4.99 -12.71 -22.31
C VAL A 11 4.33 -13.62 -23.34
N ARG A 12 4.86 -13.62 -24.58
CA ARG A 12 4.37 -14.44 -25.69
C ARG A 12 4.55 -15.93 -25.43
N GLU A 13 5.73 -16.35 -24.99
CA GLU A 13 6.03 -17.75 -24.65
C GLU A 13 5.14 -18.25 -23.50
N ASN A 14 4.80 -17.42 -22.54
CA ASN A 14 3.84 -17.77 -21.49
C ASN A 14 2.45 -18.11 -22.02
N VAL A 15 1.97 -17.43 -23.06
CA VAL A 15 0.69 -17.73 -23.73
C VAL A 15 0.81 -18.97 -24.61
N LEU A 16 1.87 -19.05 -25.42
CA LEU A 16 2.15 -20.21 -26.28
C LEU A 16 2.24 -21.51 -25.49
N ARG A 17 2.88 -21.49 -24.35
CA ARG A 17 2.97 -22.62 -23.42
C ARG A 17 1.59 -23.14 -23.01
N LYS A 18 0.64 -22.26 -22.73
CA LYS A 18 -0.75 -22.64 -22.40
C LYS A 18 -1.52 -23.18 -23.60
N LEU A 19 -1.32 -22.58 -24.76
CA LEU A 19 -1.94 -23.06 -26.01
C LEU A 19 -1.42 -24.47 -26.37
N TYR A 20 -0.10 -24.68 -26.24
CA TYR A 20 0.52 -25.99 -26.45
C TYR A 20 -0.05 -27.02 -25.46
N ALA A 21 -0.09 -26.68 -24.16
CA ALA A 21 -0.62 -27.57 -23.14
C ALA A 21 -2.12 -27.93 -23.37
N ARG A 22 -2.90 -27.05 -23.95
CA ARG A 22 -4.31 -27.33 -24.32
C ARG A 22 -4.41 -28.48 -25.32
N LYS A 23 -3.47 -28.59 -26.27
CA LYS A 23 -3.46 -29.63 -27.31
C LYS A 23 -2.70 -30.90 -26.91
N TYR A 24 -1.52 -30.69 -26.30
CA TYR A 24 -0.58 -31.78 -26.04
C TYR A 24 -0.58 -32.27 -24.60
N PHE A 25 -1.37 -31.64 -23.71
CA PHE A 25 -1.51 -31.97 -22.28
C PHE A 25 -0.20 -31.89 -21.47
N ASP A 26 0.79 -31.15 -21.98
CA ASP A 26 2.09 -30.96 -21.35
C ASP A 26 2.45 -29.47 -21.39
N GLU A 27 2.57 -28.87 -20.22
CA GLU A 27 2.98 -27.46 -20.08
C GLU A 27 4.48 -27.34 -19.79
N GLU A 28 5.08 -28.33 -19.13
CA GLU A 28 6.47 -28.27 -18.69
C GLU A 28 7.44 -28.47 -19.84
N SER A 29 7.15 -29.40 -20.76
CA SER A 29 8.01 -29.76 -21.90
C SER A 29 7.56 -29.11 -23.21
N THR A 30 7.15 -27.82 -23.17
CA THR A 30 6.67 -27.10 -24.35
C THR A 30 7.76 -27.00 -25.42
N ASP A 31 7.50 -27.50 -26.63
CA ASP A 31 8.28 -27.22 -27.82
C ASP A 31 7.81 -25.89 -28.43
N PHE A 32 8.58 -24.83 -28.19
CA PHE A 32 8.22 -23.48 -28.65
C PHE A 32 8.23 -23.33 -30.19
N ASN A 33 9.00 -24.12 -30.92
CA ASN A 33 8.96 -24.08 -32.39
C ASN A 33 7.63 -24.62 -32.91
N VAL A 34 7.15 -25.72 -32.31
CA VAL A 34 5.84 -26.30 -32.61
C VAL A 34 4.73 -25.37 -32.16
N ALA A 35 4.83 -24.84 -30.91
CA ALA A 35 3.85 -23.92 -30.35
C ALA A 35 3.70 -22.65 -31.20
N GLU A 36 4.80 -22.09 -31.64
CA GLU A 36 4.83 -20.91 -32.51
C GLU A 36 4.18 -21.20 -33.88
N SER A 37 4.57 -22.31 -34.52
CA SER A 37 4.06 -22.68 -35.84
C SER A 37 2.54 -22.96 -35.83
N GLU A 38 2.01 -23.51 -34.74
CA GLU A 38 0.61 -23.92 -34.66
C GLU A 38 -0.31 -22.86 -34.04
N PHE A 39 0.19 -22.06 -33.10
CA PHE A 39 -0.60 -21.18 -32.25
C PHE A 39 -0.15 -19.73 -32.25
N GLY A 40 0.86 -19.35 -33.05
CA GLY A 40 1.39 -17.99 -33.07
C GLY A 40 0.32 -16.92 -33.28
N ASP A 41 -0.53 -17.10 -34.30
CA ASP A 41 -1.64 -16.16 -34.59
C ASP A 41 -2.69 -16.12 -33.47
N GLU A 42 -2.91 -17.24 -32.77
CA GLU A 42 -3.85 -17.29 -31.64
C GLU A 42 -3.24 -16.60 -30.41
N ALA A 43 -1.94 -16.77 -30.19
CA ALA A 43 -1.23 -16.07 -29.11
C ALA A 43 -1.26 -14.55 -29.30
N ASP A 44 -1.04 -14.06 -30.54
CA ASP A 44 -1.09 -12.64 -30.84
C ASP A 44 -2.48 -12.04 -30.61
N LYS A 45 -3.54 -12.73 -31.01
CA LYS A 45 -4.94 -12.31 -30.73
C LYS A 45 -5.22 -12.24 -29.23
N ILE A 46 -4.75 -13.24 -28.46
CA ILE A 46 -4.94 -13.21 -27.00
C ILE A 46 -4.19 -12.04 -26.37
N LEU A 47 -2.96 -11.79 -26.81
CA LEU A 47 -2.16 -10.65 -26.31
C LEU A 47 -2.80 -9.30 -26.67
N ASP A 48 -3.41 -9.18 -27.85
CA ASP A 48 -4.16 -7.97 -28.23
C ASP A 48 -5.40 -7.76 -27.35
N MET A 49 -6.13 -8.83 -27.02
CA MET A 49 -7.30 -8.74 -26.13
C MET A 49 -6.97 -8.21 -24.74
N VAL A 50 -5.78 -8.49 -24.23
CA VAL A 50 -5.32 -8.05 -22.91
C VAL A 50 -4.37 -6.85 -22.98
N SER A 51 -4.20 -6.23 -24.15
CA SER A 51 -3.32 -5.07 -24.38
C SER A 51 -1.88 -5.31 -23.92
N LEU A 52 -1.29 -6.44 -24.32
CA LEU A 52 0.11 -6.82 -24.06
C LEU A 52 0.94 -7.07 -25.31
N THR A 53 0.45 -6.68 -26.51
CA THR A 53 1.14 -6.89 -27.78
C THR A 53 2.51 -6.22 -27.82
N ASP A 54 2.62 -5.00 -27.28
CA ASP A 54 3.89 -4.23 -27.20
C ASP A 54 4.89 -4.83 -26.22
N LYS A 55 4.45 -5.72 -25.34
CA LYS A 55 5.26 -6.43 -24.34
C LYS A 55 5.54 -7.89 -24.69
N ALA A 56 5.09 -8.36 -25.87
CA ALA A 56 5.16 -9.77 -26.25
C ALA A 56 6.55 -10.40 -26.04
N ASP A 57 7.60 -9.68 -26.40
CA ASP A 57 9.00 -10.12 -26.33
C ASP A 57 9.69 -9.82 -24.99
N HIS A 58 9.00 -9.15 -24.05
CA HIS A 58 9.57 -8.86 -22.73
C HIS A 58 9.45 -10.10 -21.84
N TYR A 59 10.47 -10.31 -20.99
CA TYR A 59 10.39 -11.33 -19.95
C TYR A 59 9.33 -10.98 -18.92
N ALA A 60 8.54 -11.97 -18.49
CA ALA A 60 7.49 -11.77 -17.51
C ALA A 60 7.98 -11.20 -16.16
N ALA A 61 9.26 -11.39 -15.84
CA ALA A 61 9.86 -10.87 -14.62
C ALA A 61 9.88 -9.33 -14.57
N VAL A 62 10.01 -8.64 -15.70
CA VAL A 62 10.10 -7.18 -15.78
C VAL A 62 8.74 -6.47 -15.89
N LEU A 63 7.66 -7.23 -15.97
CA LEU A 63 6.30 -6.69 -16.02
C LEU A 63 5.90 -6.03 -14.71
N SER A 64 5.15 -4.94 -14.81
CA SER A 64 4.41 -4.34 -13.68
C SER A 64 3.36 -5.30 -13.11
N GLY A 65 2.84 -5.02 -11.91
CA GLY A 65 1.80 -5.82 -11.28
C GLY A 65 0.56 -5.99 -12.15
N GLY A 66 0.08 -4.92 -12.78
CA GLY A 66 -1.08 -4.95 -13.68
C GLY A 66 -0.84 -5.70 -14.98
N GLU A 67 0.35 -5.55 -15.58
CA GLU A 67 0.74 -6.33 -16.77
C GLU A 67 0.81 -7.82 -16.43
N LYS A 68 1.31 -8.20 -15.25
CA LYS A 68 1.28 -9.59 -14.77
C LYS A 68 -0.14 -10.11 -14.58
N GLN A 69 -1.06 -9.30 -14.05
CA GLN A 69 -2.47 -9.68 -13.94
C GLN A 69 -3.10 -9.91 -15.32
N ARG A 70 -2.87 -9.02 -16.29
CA ARG A 70 -3.33 -9.20 -17.68
C ARG A 70 -2.71 -10.43 -18.35
N LEU A 71 -1.44 -10.73 -18.08
CA LEU A 71 -0.80 -11.97 -18.55
C LEU A 71 -1.45 -13.23 -17.95
N ILE A 72 -1.82 -13.21 -16.67
CA ILE A 72 -2.56 -14.31 -16.04
C ILE A 72 -3.92 -14.50 -16.75
N ILE A 73 -4.65 -13.43 -17.03
CA ILE A 73 -5.92 -13.50 -17.78
C ILE A 73 -5.65 -14.10 -19.18
N ALA A 74 -4.64 -13.64 -19.92
CA ALA A 74 -4.26 -14.16 -21.22
C ALA A 74 -4.01 -15.69 -21.19
N ARG A 75 -3.29 -16.16 -20.17
CA ARG A 75 -3.05 -17.60 -19.96
C ARG A 75 -4.32 -18.39 -19.66
N GLN A 76 -5.31 -17.80 -19.01
CA GLN A 76 -6.61 -18.47 -18.82
C GLN A 76 -7.41 -18.49 -20.14
N LEU A 77 -7.37 -17.42 -20.94
CA LEU A 77 -8.02 -17.36 -22.25
C LEU A 77 -7.47 -18.41 -23.23
N ALA A 78 -6.18 -18.71 -23.16
CA ALA A 78 -5.54 -19.77 -23.96
C ALA A 78 -6.16 -21.16 -23.77
N LYS A 79 -6.89 -21.39 -22.66
CA LYS A 79 -7.67 -22.61 -22.41
C LYS A 79 -9.04 -22.62 -23.11
N GLN A 80 -9.45 -21.53 -23.74
CA GLN A 80 -10.77 -21.33 -24.36
C GLN A 80 -11.93 -21.60 -23.37
N PRO A 81 -11.97 -20.92 -22.21
CA PRO A 81 -13.01 -21.14 -21.22
C PRO A 81 -14.38 -20.68 -21.74
N LYS A 82 -15.44 -21.36 -21.31
CA LYS A 82 -16.82 -20.87 -21.50
C LYS A 82 -17.24 -19.89 -20.40
N VAL A 83 -16.62 -20.00 -19.24
CA VAL A 83 -16.83 -19.13 -18.08
C VAL A 83 -15.46 -18.71 -17.55
N LEU A 84 -15.26 -17.42 -17.38
CA LEU A 84 -14.08 -16.84 -16.76
C LEU A 84 -14.43 -16.38 -15.34
N LEU A 85 -13.72 -16.90 -14.35
CA LEU A 85 -13.89 -16.54 -12.93
C LEU A 85 -12.72 -15.63 -12.53
N LEU A 86 -13.03 -14.45 -12.05
CA LEU A 86 -12.06 -13.44 -11.61
C LEU A 86 -12.34 -13.09 -10.15
N ASP A 87 -11.33 -13.31 -9.31
CA ASP A 87 -11.37 -12.99 -7.89
C ASP A 87 -10.45 -11.78 -7.63
N GLU A 88 -11.07 -10.66 -7.26
CA GLU A 88 -10.40 -9.38 -7.02
C GLU A 88 -9.37 -8.99 -8.11
N PRO A 89 -9.77 -8.94 -9.40
CA PRO A 89 -8.82 -8.83 -10.51
C PRO A 89 -8.07 -7.51 -10.59
N ALA A 90 -8.55 -6.46 -9.93
CA ALA A 90 -7.99 -5.12 -10.01
C ALA A 90 -7.67 -4.50 -8.63
N THR A 91 -7.73 -5.28 -7.56
CA THR A 91 -7.43 -4.83 -6.20
C THR A 91 -5.97 -4.39 -6.06
N MET A 92 -5.71 -3.34 -5.28
CA MET A 92 -4.40 -2.70 -5.06
C MET A 92 -3.70 -2.19 -6.34
N ALA A 93 -4.41 -2.07 -7.46
CA ALA A 93 -3.87 -1.45 -8.66
C ALA A 93 -4.18 0.05 -8.68
N CYS A 94 -3.28 0.86 -9.26
CA CYS A 94 -3.57 2.29 -9.47
C CYS A 94 -4.75 2.46 -10.48
N PRO A 95 -5.45 3.60 -10.48
CA PRO A 95 -6.62 3.82 -11.33
C PRO A 95 -6.37 3.53 -12.82
N LYS A 96 -5.21 3.92 -13.36
CA LYS A 96 -4.83 3.60 -14.74
C LYS A 96 -4.79 2.09 -15.00
N THR A 97 -4.12 1.35 -14.12
CA THR A 97 -3.99 -0.11 -14.26
C THR A 97 -5.33 -0.81 -14.06
N LYS A 98 -6.18 -0.32 -13.13
CA LYS A 98 -7.55 -0.82 -12.96
C LYS A 98 -8.32 -0.67 -14.27
N GLN A 99 -8.34 0.53 -14.87
CA GLN A 99 -9.01 0.78 -16.15
C GLN A 99 -8.57 -0.19 -17.24
N GLU A 100 -7.25 -0.38 -17.41
CA GLU A 100 -6.71 -1.29 -18.42
C GLU A 100 -7.16 -2.75 -18.23
N ILE A 101 -7.26 -3.21 -16.97
CA ILE A 101 -7.76 -4.57 -16.65
C ILE A 101 -9.27 -4.66 -16.94
N LEU A 102 -10.04 -3.66 -16.51
CA LEU A 102 -11.49 -3.64 -16.68
C LEU A 102 -11.87 -3.60 -18.17
N ASP A 103 -11.17 -2.78 -18.97
CA ASP A 103 -11.37 -2.72 -20.42
C ASP A 103 -11.03 -4.04 -21.10
N ALA A 104 -9.95 -4.70 -20.70
CA ALA A 104 -9.61 -6.03 -21.18
C ALA A 104 -10.73 -7.05 -20.87
N VAL A 105 -11.28 -7.01 -19.66
CA VAL A 105 -12.40 -7.89 -19.26
C VAL A 105 -13.66 -7.62 -20.10
N LYS A 106 -14.04 -6.35 -20.31
CA LYS A 106 -15.16 -5.97 -21.19
C LYS A 106 -14.93 -6.44 -22.64
N LYS A 107 -13.72 -6.23 -23.17
CA LYS A 107 -13.35 -6.66 -24.53
C LYS A 107 -13.46 -8.18 -24.67
N ILE A 108 -12.94 -8.94 -23.71
CA ILE A 108 -13.00 -10.41 -23.68
C ILE A 108 -14.45 -10.90 -23.66
N ASN A 109 -15.29 -10.36 -22.75
CA ASN A 109 -16.69 -10.74 -22.67
C ASN A 109 -17.41 -10.51 -24.00
N LYS A 110 -17.22 -9.33 -24.62
CA LYS A 110 -17.91 -8.91 -25.85
C LYS A 110 -17.42 -9.68 -27.09
N GLU A 111 -16.10 -9.85 -27.26
CA GLU A 111 -15.52 -10.46 -28.47
C GLU A 111 -15.61 -11.98 -28.46
N LEU A 112 -15.44 -12.61 -27.30
CA LEU A 112 -15.48 -14.09 -27.17
C LEU A 112 -16.87 -14.61 -26.79
N ASN A 113 -17.80 -13.72 -26.43
CA ASN A 113 -19.15 -14.08 -25.97
C ASN A 113 -19.12 -15.13 -24.85
N ILE A 114 -18.23 -14.95 -23.87
CA ILE A 114 -18.08 -15.83 -22.70
C ILE A 114 -18.71 -15.18 -21.48
N THR A 115 -19.22 -16.00 -20.57
CA THR A 115 -19.69 -15.52 -19.27
C THR A 115 -18.50 -15.15 -18.39
N VAL A 116 -18.53 -13.96 -17.81
CA VAL A 116 -17.53 -13.53 -16.81
C VAL A 116 -18.20 -13.40 -15.46
N VAL A 117 -17.62 -14.01 -14.43
CA VAL A 117 -18.04 -13.85 -13.04
C VAL A 117 -16.90 -13.17 -12.30
N VAL A 118 -17.18 -11.99 -11.72
CA VAL A 118 -16.20 -11.19 -10.99
C VAL A 118 -16.61 -11.12 -9.52
N VAL A 119 -15.71 -11.46 -8.64
CA VAL A 119 -15.82 -11.14 -7.21
C VAL A 119 -15.04 -9.86 -6.96
N SER A 120 -15.69 -8.86 -6.40
CA SER A 120 -15.06 -7.61 -5.97
C SER A 120 -15.86 -6.97 -4.85
N HIS A 121 -15.16 -6.34 -3.92
CA HIS A 121 -15.74 -5.51 -2.87
C HIS A 121 -15.82 -4.02 -3.27
N LEU A 122 -15.31 -3.66 -4.46
CA LEU A 122 -15.27 -2.27 -4.95
C LEU A 122 -16.51 -1.97 -5.81
N PRO A 123 -17.41 -1.09 -5.34
CA PRO A 123 -18.66 -0.75 -6.03
C PRO A 123 -18.44 -0.20 -7.45
N GLU A 124 -17.43 0.62 -7.64
CA GLU A 124 -17.10 1.23 -8.94
C GLU A 124 -16.71 0.18 -9.99
N ILE A 125 -16.06 -0.92 -9.60
CA ILE A 125 -15.76 -2.03 -10.50
C ILE A 125 -17.02 -2.79 -10.87
N GLN A 126 -17.90 -3.02 -9.91
CA GLN A 126 -19.15 -3.72 -10.14
C GLN A 126 -20.08 -2.92 -11.05
N ARG A 127 -20.24 -1.62 -10.80
CA ARG A 127 -21.03 -0.73 -11.68
C ARG A 127 -20.47 -0.69 -13.10
N TYR A 128 -19.15 -0.65 -13.24
CA TYR A 128 -18.49 -0.60 -14.53
C TYR A 128 -18.59 -1.89 -15.33
N LEU A 129 -18.50 -3.08 -14.69
CA LEU A 129 -18.41 -4.37 -15.38
C LEU A 129 -19.71 -5.16 -15.43
N ALA A 130 -20.55 -5.10 -14.40
CA ALA A 130 -21.58 -6.09 -14.21
C ALA A 130 -22.92 -5.70 -14.84
N ASP A 131 -23.52 -6.65 -15.57
CA ASP A 131 -24.92 -6.57 -15.99
C ASP A 131 -25.86 -6.99 -14.85
N ARG A 132 -25.33 -7.73 -13.85
CA ARG A 132 -26.08 -8.30 -12.73
C ARG A 132 -25.14 -8.50 -11.54
N VAL A 133 -25.60 -8.12 -10.35
CA VAL A 133 -24.87 -8.29 -9.09
C VAL A 133 -25.61 -9.26 -8.17
N ILE A 134 -24.84 -10.09 -7.46
CA ILE A 134 -25.32 -11.00 -6.42
C ILE A 134 -24.66 -10.60 -5.11
N LEU A 135 -25.46 -10.18 -4.14
CA LEU A 135 -25.00 -9.85 -2.78
C LEU A 135 -25.01 -11.12 -1.92
N LEU A 136 -23.83 -11.45 -1.39
CA LEU A 136 -23.62 -12.58 -0.47
C LEU A 136 -23.42 -12.05 0.95
N GLU A 137 -24.20 -12.61 1.89
CA GLU A 137 -24.06 -12.33 3.31
C GLU A 137 -24.14 -13.61 4.11
N ASN A 138 -23.18 -13.82 5.02
CA ASN A 138 -23.10 -15.03 5.87
C ASN A 138 -23.17 -16.38 5.10
N GLY A 139 -22.65 -16.39 3.85
CA GLY A 139 -22.64 -17.56 2.98
C GLY A 139 -23.96 -17.83 2.23
N GLU A 140 -24.93 -16.91 2.32
CA GLU A 140 -26.22 -17.01 1.62
C GLU A 140 -26.41 -15.85 0.64
N ILE A 141 -27.19 -16.09 -0.42
CA ILE A 141 -27.58 -15.04 -1.36
C ILE A 141 -28.64 -14.17 -0.69
N LYS A 142 -28.31 -12.93 -0.34
CA LYS A 142 -29.21 -11.94 0.21
C LYS A 142 -30.07 -11.29 -0.88
N LYS A 143 -29.42 -10.93 -1.99
CA LYS A 143 -30.07 -10.26 -3.10
C LYS A 143 -29.41 -10.58 -4.43
N ASP A 144 -30.16 -10.44 -5.51
CA ASP A 144 -29.73 -10.75 -6.87
C ASP A 144 -30.50 -9.87 -7.86
N GLY A 145 -29.82 -9.04 -8.67
CA GLY A 145 -30.47 -8.16 -9.62
C GLY A 145 -29.61 -7.03 -10.18
N ASN A 146 -30.24 -5.87 -10.31
CA ASN A 146 -29.61 -4.67 -10.87
C ASN A 146 -28.41 -4.19 -10.02
N PRO A 147 -27.27 -3.87 -10.64
CA PRO A 147 -26.08 -3.42 -9.93
C PRO A 147 -26.33 -2.21 -9.03
N ASP A 148 -26.94 -1.15 -9.53
CA ASP A 148 -27.11 0.10 -8.78
C ASP A 148 -27.96 -0.11 -7.51
N GLU A 149 -29.11 -0.82 -7.64
CA GLU A 149 -30.00 -1.09 -6.50
C GLU A 149 -29.33 -1.91 -5.40
N ILE A 150 -28.50 -2.89 -5.78
CA ILE A 150 -27.84 -3.78 -4.82
C ILE A 150 -26.64 -3.10 -4.18
N ILE A 151 -25.89 -2.33 -4.96
CA ILE A 151 -24.74 -1.58 -4.45
C ILE A 151 -25.20 -0.47 -3.50
N ASP A 152 -26.27 0.26 -3.84
CA ASP A 152 -26.82 1.30 -2.98
C ASP A 152 -27.34 0.72 -1.66
N GLU A 153 -27.96 -0.46 -1.68
CA GLU A 153 -28.35 -1.15 -0.45
C GLU A 153 -27.13 -1.56 0.39
N PHE A 154 -26.08 -2.11 -0.24
CA PHE A 154 -24.84 -2.44 0.46
C PHE A 154 -24.20 -1.21 1.10
N LEU A 155 -24.11 -0.10 0.35
CA LEU A 155 -23.52 1.15 0.84
C LEU A 155 -24.40 1.84 1.91
N SER A 156 -25.70 1.53 2.00
CA SER A 156 -26.58 2.10 3.02
C SER A 156 -26.22 1.71 4.45
N GLU A 157 -25.39 0.67 4.63
CA GLU A 157 -24.85 0.25 5.93
C GLU A 157 -23.62 1.06 6.36
N MET A 158 -23.09 1.94 5.48
CA MET A 158 -21.95 2.80 5.81
C MET A 158 -22.33 3.85 6.86
N GLU A 159 -21.41 4.08 7.80
CA GLU A 159 -21.50 5.21 8.73
C GLU A 159 -21.47 6.56 8.00
N GLU A 160 -22.07 7.57 8.63
CA GLU A 160 -21.92 8.94 8.15
C GLU A 160 -20.46 9.41 8.25
N PRO A 161 -19.99 10.23 7.32
CA PRO A 161 -18.65 10.79 7.40
C PRO A 161 -18.53 11.75 8.59
N GLU A 162 -17.44 11.64 9.35
CA GLU A 162 -17.09 12.65 10.35
C GLU A 162 -16.77 13.98 9.67
N ASP A 163 -17.46 15.05 10.10
CA ASP A 163 -17.14 16.41 9.66
C ASP A 163 -15.82 16.87 10.31
N ILE A 164 -14.80 17.09 9.50
CA ILE A 164 -13.61 17.81 9.96
C ILE A 164 -13.85 19.29 9.69
N GLU A 165 -14.06 20.08 10.75
CA GLU A 165 -13.73 21.49 10.64
C GLU A 165 -12.23 21.60 10.28
N ASN A 166 -11.91 22.19 9.14
CA ASN A 166 -10.54 22.40 8.68
C ASN A 166 -9.76 23.20 9.73
N ILE A 167 -9.10 22.50 10.63
CA ILE A 167 -8.14 23.07 11.57
C ILE A 167 -6.81 23.11 10.83
N SER A 168 -6.63 24.08 9.93
CA SER A 168 -5.30 24.35 9.41
C SER A 168 -4.61 25.28 10.41
N THR A 169 -3.64 24.76 11.11
CA THR A 169 -2.67 25.61 11.80
C THR A 169 -1.70 26.17 10.76
N ASP A 170 -1.25 27.41 10.93
CA ASP A 170 -0.21 27.97 10.06
C ASP A 170 1.21 27.51 10.46
N GLU A 171 1.32 26.62 11.45
CA GLU A 171 2.58 26.11 11.98
C GLU A 171 3.15 25.04 11.06
N THR A 172 4.28 25.32 10.40
CA THR A 172 5.03 24.35 9.61
C THR A 172 5.82 23.43 10.53
N VAL A 173 5.68 22.11 10.34
CA VAL A 173 6.35 21.09 11.16
C VAL A 173 7.30 20.18 10.37
N ILE A 174 7.18 20.13 9.04
CA ILE A 174 8.13 19.43 8.15
C ILE A 174 8.46 20.33 6.98
N LYS A 175 9.74 20.37 6.60
CA LYS A 175 10.22 21.02 5.37
C LYS A 175 10.97 20.03 4.52
N VAL A 176 10.63 20.01 3.25
CA VAL A 176 11.29 19.20 2.22
C VAL A 176 11.92 20.16 1.22
N GLU A 177 13.24 20.12 1.13
CA GLU A 177 14.00 21.11 0.36
C GLU A 177 14.92 20.42 -0.65
N ASP A 178 14.71 20.70 -1.94
CA ASP A 178 15.53 20.29 -3.08
C ASP A 178 15.85 18.80 -3.15
N ILE A 179 14.88 17.96 -2.81
CA ILE A 179 15.07 16.50 -2.79
C ILE A 179 15.36 16.00 -4.20
N TYR A 180 16.44 15.22 -4.27
CA TYR A 180 16.89 14.51 -5.45
C TYR A 180 17.30 13.09 -5.08
N LYS A 181 16.81 12.08 -5.83
CA LYS A 181 17.15 10.67 -5.66
C LYS A 181 17.11 9.94 -6.99
N ARG A 182 18.11 9.09 -7.27
CA ARG A 182 18.15 8.24 -8.47
C ARG A 182 18.30 6.77 -8.13
N PHE A 183 17.61 5.95 -8.89
CA PHE A 183 17.76 4.50 -8.84
C PHE A 183 18.21 3.97 -10.19
N TYR A 184 19.22 3.11 -10.16
CA TYR A 184 19.78 2.44 -11.33
C TYR A 184 19.64 0.94 -11.20
N LEU A 185 19.23 0.26 -12.27
CA LEU A 185 19.42 -1.17 -12.43
C LEU A 185 20.68 -1.46 -13.24
N PHE A 186 21.47 -2.42 -12.79
CA PHE A 186 22.74 -2.83 -13.46
C PHE A 186 22.55 -3.22 -14.93
N SER A 187 21.37 -3.75 -15.29
CA SER A 187 21.05 -4.20 -16.65
C SER A 187 20.09 -3.30 -17.43
N GLY A 188 19.49 -2.30 -16.79
CA GLY A 188 18.39 -1.51 -17.37
C GLY A 188 18.58 0.00 -17.39
N GLY A 189 19.70 0.52 -16.85
CA GLY A 189 19.94 1.95 -16.74
C GLY A 189 19.12 2.62 -15.64
N GLU A 190 18.80 3.90 -15.82
CA GLU A 190 18.00 4.69 -14.85
C GLU A 190 16.54 4.24 -14.87
N VAL A 191 16.01 3.86 -13.70
CA VAL A 191 14.65 3.33 -13.53
C VAL A 191 13.71 4.37 -12.96
N LEU A 192 14.21 5.17 -12.00
CA LEU A 192 13.44 6.21 -11.33
C LEU A 192 14.36 7.36 -10.96
N GLN A 193 13.92 8.58 -11.23
CA GLN A 193 14.56 9.81 -10.80
C GLN A 193 13.53 10.68 -10.12
N ILE A 194 13.72 10.96 -8.83
CA ILE A 194 12.99 11.99 -8.08
C ILE A 194 13.83 13.25 -8.12
N LYS A 195 13.23 14.38 -8.46
CA LYS A 195 13.96 15.65 -8.59
C LYS A 195 13.10 16.86 -8.31
N ASP A 196 13.77 17.88 -7.80
CA ASP A 196 13.20 19.21 -7.57
C ASP A 196 11.96 19.16 -6.66
N ILE A 197 11.94 18.25 -5.66
CA ILE A 197 10.83 18.13 -4.72
C ILE A 197 11.02 19.14 -3.60
N ASN A 198 10.06 20.06 -3.48
CA ASN A 198 9.99 21.10 -2.48
C ASN A 198 8.56 21.26 -1.97
N PHE A 199 8.33 21.14 -0.68
CA PHE A 199 7.06 21.44 -0.03
C PHE A 199 7.23 21.51 1.49
N ASP A 200 6.29 22.19 2.13
CA ASP A 200 6.18 22.26 3.58
C ASP A 200 4.94 21.48 4.04
N VAL A 201 4.99 20.95 5.26
CA VAL A 201 3.84 20.30 5.90
C VAL A 201 3.44 21.08 7.13
N LYS A 202 2.17 21.43 7.21
CA LYS A 202 1.59 22.10 8.38
C LYS A 202 1.15 21.08 9.42
N LYS A 203 1.17 21.46 10.67
CA LYS A 203 0.72 20.65 11.80
C LYS A 203 -0.75 20.26 11.66
N GLU A 204 -1.08 19.04 12.09
CA GLU A 204 -2.44 18.47 12.07
C GLU A 204 -3.06 18.31 10.67
N ASN A 205 -2.29 18.53 9.60
CA ASN A 205 -2.77 18.28 8.24
C ASN A 205 -2.80 16.79 7.92
N ILE A 206 -3.80 16.39 7.14
CA ILE A 206 -3.86 15.09 6.46
C ILE A 206 -3.54 15.35 4.98
N ILE A 207 -2.35 14.93 4.55
CA ILE A 207 -1.87 15.13 3.18
C ILE A 207 -1.85 13.80 2.44
N SER A 208 -2.45 13.76 1.25
CA SER A 208 -2.37 12.60 0.36
C SER A 208 -1.38 12.83 -0.78
N LEU A 209 -0.44 11.89 -0.94
CA LEU A 209 0.39 11.73 -2.11
C LEU A 209 -0.36 10.87 -3.14
N ILE A 210 -0.79 11.45 -4.24
CA ILE A 210 -1.51 10.78 -5.33
C ILE A 210 -0.67 10.78 -6.61
N GLY A 211 -0.95 9.87 -7.53
CA GLY A 211 -0.22 9.77 -8.79
C GLY A 211 -0.15 8.33 -9.32
N PRO A 212 0.25 8.12 -10.58
CA PRO A 212 0.37 6.80 -11.17
C PRO A 212 1.41 5.93 -10.47
N SER A 213 1.36 4.62 -10.70
CA SER A 213 2.40 3.69 -10.22
C SER A 213 3.74 4.05 -10.85
N GLY A 214 4.82 3.99 -10.04
CA GLY A 214 6.15 4.36 -10.49
C GLY A 214 6.47 5.86 -10.43
N ALA A 215 5.55 6.73 -10.02
CA ALA A 215 5.80 8.17 -9.86
C ALA A 215 6.80 8.53 -8.73
N GLY A 216 7.18 7.57 -7.89
CA GLY A 216 8.14 7.79 -6.79
C GLY A 216 7.53 8.08 -5.44
N LYS A 217 6.21 7.97 -5.27
CA LYS A 217 5.47 8.26 -4.01
C LYS A 217 6.03 7.51 -2.80
N THR A 218 6.12 6.17 -2.88
CA THR A 218 6.68 5.33 -1.82
C THR A 218 8.11 5.71 -1.46
N VAL A 219 8.94 6.03 -2.47
CA VAL A 219 10.34 6.48 -2.22
C VAL A 219 10.36 7.81 -1.49
N LEU A 220 9.52 8.77 -1.89
CA LEU A 220 9.39 10.04 -1.18
C LEU A 220 8.92 9.83 0.26
N LEU A 221 7.89 9.01 0.47
CA LEU A 221 7.37 8.70 1.80
C LEU A 221 8.43 8.01 2.68
N ARG A 222 9.24 7.09 2.12
CA ARG A 222 10.37 6.46 2.83
C ARG A 222 11.47 7.46 3.19
N MET A 223 11.71 8.48 2.36
CA MET A 223 12.64 9.56 2.71
C MET A 223 12.10 10.42 3.85
N LEU A 224 10.80 10.71 3.87
CA LEU A 224 10.15 11.38 5.00
C LEU A 224 10.21 10.53 6.28
N ALA A 225 10.10 9.21 6.16
CA ALA A 225 10.19 8.28 7.28
C ALA A 225 11.63 8.02 7.78
N ASP A 226 12.63 8.64 7.17
CA ASP A 226 14.05 8.38 7.47
C ASP A 226 14.48 6.91 7.22
N LEU A 227 13.79 6.23 6.31
CA LEU A 227 14.07 4.85 5.88
C LEU A 227 14.90 4.80 4.59
N GLU A 228 14.95 5.90 3.85
CA GLU A 228 15.75 6.09 2.64
C GLU A 228 16.38 7.49 2.70
N LEU A 229 17.63 7.62 2.32
CA LEU A 229 18.31 8.93 2.29
C LEU A 229 18.25 9.54 0.89
N PRO A 230 17.98 10.84 0.75
CA PRO A 230 18.11 11.51 -0.53
C PRO A 230 19.58 11.57 -0.99
N ASP A 231 19.82 11.61 -2.30
CA ASP A 231 21.18 11.85 -2.86
C ASP A 231 21.58 13.33 -2.73
N LYS A 232 20.58 14.24 -2.71
CA LYS A 232 20.72 15.68 -2.45
C LYS A 232 19.44 16.23 -1.84
N GLY A 233 19.56 17.41 -1.23
CA GLY A 233 18.47 18.06 -0.53
C GLY A 233 18.35 17.58 0.91
N LYS A 234 17.32 18.00 1.62
CA LYS A 234 17.11 17.66 3.01
C LYS A 234 15.65 17.58 3.39
N VAL A 235 15.37 16.76 4.41
CA VAL A 235 14.10 16.68 5.11
C VAL A 235 14.33 17.13 6.54
N VAL A 236 13.58 18.12 7.00
CA VAL A 236 13.77 18.76 8.30
C VAL A 236 12.46 18.72 9.07
N TYR A 237 12.53 18.25 10.31
CA TYR A 237 11.40 18.16 11.24
C TYR A 237 11.53 19.20 12.35
N GLU A 238 10.43 19.83 12.71
CA GLU A 238 10.34 20.64 13.93
C GLU A 238 10.08 19.72 15.12
N LEU A 239 10.92 19.79 16.16
CA LEU A 239 10.77 19.06 17.40
C LEU A 239 11.08 19.98 18.60
N ASP A 240 10.05 20.21 19.43
CA ASP A 240 10.20 20.95 20.69
C ASP A 240 10.86 22.34 20.52
N GLY A 241 10.68 23.01 19.36
CA GLY A 241 11.24 24.31 19.02
C GLY A 241 12.52 24.27 18.19
N ASP A 242 13.09 23.09 17.96
CA ASP A 242 14.31 22.91 17.18
C ASP A 242 14.03 22.23 15.83
N TRP A 243 14.75 22.66 14.78
CA TRP A 243 14.69 22.02 13.46
C TRP A 243 15.76 20.93 13.32
N VAL A 244 15.35 19.69 13.10
CA VAL A 244 16.22 18.52 12.98
C VAL A 244 16.25 18.04 11.54
N ASP A 245 17.44 18.07 10.91
CA ASP A 245 17.67 17.49 9.58
C ASP A 245 17.91 15.98 9.70
N ILE A 246 17.01 15.20 9.09
CA ILE A 246 17.10 13.73 9.09
C ILE A 246 17.88 13.17 7.88
N SER A 247 18.30 14.01 6.95
CA SER A 247 19.08 13.60 5.77
C SER A 247 20.55 13.31 6.09
N MET A 248 20.99 13.64 7.30
CA MET A 248 22.36 13.44 7.79
C MET A 248 22.35 12.56 9.04
N PRO A 249 23.24 11.56 9.15
CA PRO A 249 23.35 10.74 10.36
C PRO A 249 23.58 11.59 11.61
N SER A 250 22.68 11.48 12.60
CA SER A 250 22.81 12.18 13.88
C SER A 250 21.98 11.49 14.96
N MET A 251 22.32 11.69 16.21
CA MET A 251 21.55 11.16 17.36
C MET A 251 20.17 11.79 17.47
N GLN A 252 19.98 13.01 16.96
CA GLN A 252 18.69 13.71 16.95
C GLN A 252 17.67 13.01 16.04
N ARG A 253 18.13 12.30 15.00
CA ARG A 253 17.25 11.47 14.14
C ARG A 253 16.46 10.43 14.95
N MET A 254 17.07 9.81 15.97
CA MET A 254 16.36 8.86 16.83
C MET A 254 15.17 9.50 17.56
N ASP A 255 15.26 10.77 17.91
CA ASP A 255 14.17 11.49 18.57
C ASP A 255 13.04 11.78 17.56
N VAL A 256 13.36 12.10 16.30
CA VAL A 256 12.39 12.20 15.21
C VAL A 256 11.72 10.84 14.97
N ARG A 257 12.50 9.76 14.75
CA ARG A 257 11.96 8.41 14.51
C ARG A 257 11.06 7.92 15.64
N ARG A 258 11.34 8.28 16.88
CA ARG A 258 10.50 7.94 18.01
C ARG A 258 9.11 8.56 17.92
N LYS A 259 9.01 9.76 17.32
CA LYS A 259 7.77 10.50 17.10
C LYS A 259 7.10 10.18 15.74
N LEU A 260 7.75 9.38 14.90
CA LEU A 260 7.22 8.89 13.64
C LEU A 260 6.52 7.55 13.84
N GLY A 261 5.33 7.42 13.26
CA GLY A 261 4.65 6.16 12.99
C GLY A 261 4.66 5.89 11.49
N PHE A 262 5.10 4.70 11.07
CA PHE A 262 5.13 4.31 9.67
C PHE A 262 4.36 3.02 9.44
N MET A 263 3.53 2.97 8.40
CA MET A 263 2.78 1.80 8.00
C MET A 263 3.06 1.48 6.53
N TYR A 264 3.56 0.26 6.29
CA TYR A 264 3.88 -0.23 4.95
C TYR A 264 2.65 -0.78 4.23
N GLN A 265 2.70 -0.82 2.90
CA GLN A 265 1.71 -1.45 2.05
C GLN A 265 1.52 -2.94 2.35
N GLU A 266 2.59 -3.66 2.64
CA GLU A 266 2.60 -5.10 2.96
C GLU A 266 2.88 -5.35 4.45
N PHE A 267 2.43 -4.46 5.32
CA PHE A 267 2.58 -4.66 6.76
C PHE A 267 1.72 -5.87 7.19
N ALA A 268 2.33 -6.79 7.90
CA ALA A 268 1.65 -7.97 8.43
C ALA A 268 1.89 -8.09 9.94
N LEU A 269 0.81 -8.38 10.67
CA LEU A 269 0.92 -8.76 12.06
C LEU A 269 1.66 -10.11 12.19
N SER A 270 2.44 -10.27 13.27
CA SER A 270 3.10 -11.54 13.55
C SER A 270 2.07 -12.65 13.72
N TYR A 271 2.20 -13.70 12.92
CA TYR A 271 1.26 -14.82 12.86
C TYR A 271 1.14 -15.59 14.18
N TYR A 272 2.24 -15.70 14.93
CA TYR A 272 2.32 -16.52 16.14
C TYR A 272 2.14 -15.76 17.46
N SER A 273 2.23 -14.45 17.44
CA SER A 273 2.13 -13.58 18.62
C SER A 273 0.72 -13.05 18.81
N THR A 274 0.30 -12.87 20.07
CA THR A 274 -0.95 -12.17 20.37
C THR A 274 -0.83 -10.68 20.06
N VAL A 275 -1.95 -10.03 19.80
CA VAL A 275 -2.01 -8.57 19.60
C VAL A 275 -1.37 -7.82 20.79
N LEU A 276 -1.67 -8.23 22.02
CA LEU A 276 -1.07 -7.62 23.22
C LEU A 276 0.46 -7.71 23.23
N SER A 277 1.02 -8.87 22.87
CA SER A 277 2.47 -9.04 22.84
C SER A 277 3.14 -8.17 21.77
N GLN A 278 2.49 -8.00 20.62
CA GLN A 278 2.99 -7.13 19.54
C GLN A 278 2.93 -5.66 19.94
N LEU A 279 1.83 -5.21 20.57
CA LEU A 279 1.69 -3.87 21.13
C LEU A 279 2.76 -3.58 22.19
N ALA A 280 3.04 -4.53 23.08
CA ALA A 280 4.07 -4.41 24.10
C ALA A 280 5.47 -4.29 23.50
N THR A 281 5.75 -5.01 22.42
CA THR A 281 7.01 -4.92 21.70
C THR A 281 7.17 -3.54 21.06
N HIS A 282 6.16 -3.09 20.32
CA HIS A 282 6.21 -1.80 19.61
C HIS A 282 6.32 -0.61 20.59
N LEU A 283 5.54 -0.63 21.67
CA LEU A 283 5.62 0.39 22.71
C LEU A 283 7.00 0.40 23.39
N GLY A 284 7.63 -0.76 23.59
CA GLY A 284 9.00 -0.86 24.08
C GLY A 284 9.99 -0.13 23.18
N TYR A 285 9.94 -0.36 21.90
CA TYR A 285 10.83 0.25 20.93
C TYR A 285 10.76 1.78 20.91
N LYS A 286 9.57 2.35 21.00
CA LYS A 286 9.34 3.81 20.93
C LYS A 286 9.39 4.51 22.30
N ASN A 287 9.50 3.76 23.41
CA ASN A 287 9.55 4.33 24.76
C ASN A 287 10.87 5.10 25.02
N GLN A 288 10.74 6.35 25.50
CA GLN A 288 11.88 7.23 25.72
C GLN A 288 12.91 6.66 26.71
N ASP A 289 12.46 5.99 27.76
CA ASP A 289 13.37 5.43 28.78
C ASP A 289 14.10 4.19 28.24
N VAL A 290 13.43 3.38 27.41
CA VAL A 290 14.06 2.26 26.71
C VAL A 290 15.13 2.76 25.76
N VAL A 291 14.85 3.79 24.96
CA VAL A 291 15.83 4.40 24.05
C VAL A 291 17.01 5.00 24.80
N LYS A 292 16.80 5.69 25.95
CA LYS A 292 17.88 6.19 26.80
C LYS A 292 18.75 5.06 27.36
N GLN A 293 18.14 3.93 27.75
CA GLN A 293 18.87 2.75 28.25
C GLN A 293 19.63 2.08 27.10
N ALA A 294 19.04 1.98 25.91
CA ALA A 294 19.71 1.45 24.72
C ALA A 294 20.98 2.25 24.37
N ARG A 295 20.92 3.59 24.41
CA ARG A 295 22.10 4.46 24.22
C ARG A 295 23.22 4.12 25.21
N LYS A 296 22.90 4.01 26.51
CA LYS A 296 23.88 3.64 27.54
C LYS A 296 24.44 2.21 27.37
N LYS A 297 23.62 1.27 26.91
CA LYS A 297 24.01 -0.12 26.67
C LYS A 297 24.90 -0.21 25.42
N ALA A 298 24.58 0.49 24.36
CA ALA A 298 25.39 0.59 23.15
C ALA A 298 26.79 1.14 23.44
N GLU A 299 26.88 2.21 24.24
CA GLU A 299 28.15 2.79 24.67
C GLU A 299 29.02 1.73 25.41
N LYS A 300 28.42 0.94 26.34
CA LYS A 300 29.11 -0.14 27.03
C LYS A 300 29.59 -1.28 26.14
N LEU A 301 28.85 -1.54 25.05
CA LEU A 301 29.18 -2.55 24.04
C LEU A 301 30.17 -2.03 23.00
N GLY A 302 30.56 -0.77 23.07
CA GLY A 302 31.45 -0.13 22.09
C GLY A 302 30.77 0.10 20.72
N LEU A 303 29.46 0.11 20.68
CA LEU A 303 28.70 0.45 19.48
C LEU A 303 28.71 1.97 19.29
N GLY A 304 29.18 2.44 18.14
CA GLY A 304 29.16 3.87 17.83
C GLY A 304 27.73 4.41 17.66
N GLU A 305 27.57 5.72 17.80
CA GLU A 305 26.27 6.40 17.68
C GLU A 305 25.63 6.15 16.32
N GLU A 306 26.41 6.18 15.22
CA GLU A 306 25.91 5.92 13.86
C GLU A 306 25.37 4.49 13.68
N LEU A 307 26.02 3.52 14.33
CA LEU A 307 25.56 2.14 14.28
C LEU A 307 24.27 1.97 15.10
N LEU A 308 24.19 2.59 16.28
CA LEU A 308 22.97 2.56 17.09
C LEU A 308 21.79 3.23 16.36
N ASP A 309 22.02 4.36 15.69
CA ASP A 309 21.03 5.04 14.88
C ASP A 309 20.53 4.13 13.72
N SER A 310 21.47 3.47 13.04
CA SER A 310 21.15 2.52 11.98
C SER A 310 20.35 1.31 12.50
N LEU A 311 20.70 0.76 13.68
CA LEU A 311 19.95 -0.33 14.30
C LEU A 311 18.55 0.11 14.73
N TYR A 312 18.40 1.34 15.21
CA TYR A 312 17.10 1.87 15.58
C TYR A 312 16.18 2.06 14.37
N ALA A 313 16.72 2.40 13.20
CA ALA A 313 15.95 2.48 11.95
C ALA A 313 15.36 1.12 11.54
N LEU A 314 16.05 0.00 11.86
CA LEU A 314 15.58 -1.35 11.51
C LEU A 314 14.28 -1.75 12.22
N ILE A 315 13.95 -1.10 13.34
CA ILE A 315 12.73 -1.38 14.11
C ILE A 315 11.47 -1.05 13.31
N ASP A 316 11.55 -0.06 12.43
CA ASP A 316 10.44 0.39 11.59
C ASP A 316 10.41 -0.35 10.22
N LEU A 317 11.31 -1.32 9.98
CA LEU A 317 11.33 -2.15 8.77
C LEU A 317 10.56 -3.46 8.96
N PRO A 318 10.05 -4.07 7.87
CA PRO A 318 9.54 -5.44 7.92
C PRO A 318 10.59 -6.41 8.47
N GLU A 319 10.18 -7.40 9.28
CA GLU A 319 11.09 -8.32 9.98
C GLU A 319 12.09 -9.02 9.04
N SER A 320 11.63 -9.42 7.84
CA SER A 320 12.49 -10.05 6.83
C SER A 320 13.58 -9.09 6.33
N GLU A 321 13.23 -7.83 6.04
CA GLU A 321 14.17 -6.81 5.57
C GLU A 321 15.18 -6.44 6.67
N ALA A 322 14.71 -6.28 7.91
CA ALA A 322 15.56 -6.02 9.06
C ALA A 322 16.58 -7.16 9.31
N ARG A 323 16.14 -8.41 9.23
CA ARG A 323 17.02 -9.59 9.36
C ARG A 323 18.09 -9.64 8.26
N ASP A 324 17.72 -9.39 7.03
CA ASP A 324 18.66 -9.37 5.90
C ASP A 324 19.72 -8.28 6.06
N LEU A 325 19.34 -7.10 6.54
CA LEU A 325 20.28 -6.01 6.79
C LEU A 325 21.21 -6.32 7.97
N LEU A 326 20.69 -6.86 9.07
CA LEU A 326 21.52 -7.32 10.21
C LEU A 326 22.53 -8.38 9.78
N ALA A 327 22.11 -9.36 8.98
CA ALA A 327 22.99 -10.39 8.46
C ALA A 327 24.14 -9.83 7.60
N LYS A 328 23.87 -8.80 6.77
CA LYS A 328 24.89 -8.12 5.94
C LYS A 328 25.97 -7.44 6.76
N ILE A 329 25.64 -6.93 7.94
CA ILE A 329 26.62 -6.30 8.86
C ILE A 329 27.15 -7.25 9.93
N GLY A 330 26.79 -8.55 9.85
CA GLY A 330 27.31 -9.59 10.74
C GLY A 330 26.71 -9.58 12.15
N LEU A 331 25.54 -8.99 12.34
CA LEU A 331 24.83 -8.96 13.62
C LEU A 331 23.68 -9.99 13.64
N MET A 332 23.43 -10.52 14.83
CA MET A 332 22.30 -11.43 15.07
C MET A 332 21.01 -10.63 15.31
N PRO A 333 19.82 -11.14 14.92
CA PRO A 333 18.54 -10.47 15.14
C PRO A 333 18.25 -10.13 16.61
N ASP A 334 18.72 -10.95 17.54
CA ASP A 334 18.53 -10.79 18.99
C ASP A 334 19.11 -9.47 19.54
N ILE A 335 20.02 -8.82 18.80
CA ILE A 335 20.59 -7.53 19.21
C ILE A 335 19.52 -6.44 19.36
N LEU A 336 18.45 -6.47 18.54
CA LEU A 336 17.35 -5.51 18.63
C LEU A 336 16.53 -5.75 19.91
N GLU A 337 16.21 -7.00 20.26
CA GLU A 337 15.50 -7.32 21.50
C GLU A 337 16.35 -7.00 22.75
N ASP A 338 17.65 -7.20 22.63
CA ASP A 338 18.61 -6.88 23.69
C ASP A 338 18.73 -5.37 23.95
N LEU A 339 18.74 -4.56 22.90
CA LEU A 339 18.82 -3.10 23.01
C LEU A 339 17.48 -2.48 23.40
N PHE A 340 16.38 -3.02 22.86
CA PHE A 340 15.03 -2.46 22.97
C PHE A 340 14.05 -3.53 23.52
N PRO A 341 14.07 -3.81 24.84
CA PRO A 341 13.22 -4.83 25.45
C PRO A 341 11.73 -4.46 25.38
N LYS A 342 10.87 -5.49 25.37
CA LYS A 342 9.42 -5.34 25.41
C LYS A 342 8.94 -4.55 26.62
N PHE A 343 7.91 -3.75 26.43
CA PHE A 343 7.21 -3.05 27.50
C PHE A 343 6.33 -4.04 28.31
N PRO A 344 6.08 -3.81 29.63
CA PRO A 344 5.23 -4.70 30.41
C PRO A 344 3.80 -4.80 29.85
N GLU A 345 3.28 -6.02 29.66
CA GLU A 345 1.93 -6.24 29.07
C GLU A 345 0.80 -5.63 29.89
N THR A 346 0.92 -5.59 31.22
CA THR A 346 -0.08 -4.96 32.09
C THR A 346 -0.21 -3.46 31.84
N ALA A 347 0.93 -2.77 31.69
CA ALA A 347 0.95 -1.34 31.36
C ALA A 347 0.50 -1.08 29.90
N THR A 348 0.85 -1.98 28.98
CA THR A 348 0.40 -1.94 27.59
C THR A 348 -1.13 -2.01 27.49
N LYS A 349 -1.75 -2.92 28.26
CA LYS A 349 -3.21 -3.07 28.28
C LYS A 349 -3.94 -1.80 28.74
N GLU A 350 -3.39 -1.06 29.71
CA GLU A 350 -3.95 0.23 30.11
C GLU A 350 -3.74 1.30 29.03
N ALA A 351 -2.56 1.35 28.43
CA ALA A 351 -2.19 2.35 27.42
C ALA A 351 -3.00 2.25 26.12
N VAL A 352 -3.52 1.05 25.81
CA VAL A 352 -4.22 0.80 24.53
C VAL A 352 -5.72 1.05 24.59
N LYS A 353 -6.32 1.19 25.77
CA LYS A 353 -7.79 1.28 25.93
C LYS A 353 -8.42 2.37 25.08
N ASP A 354 -7.94 3.60 25.22
CA ASP A 354 -8.49 4.76 24.50
C ASP A 354 -8.32 4.60 22.98
N ILE A 355 -7.20 4.00 22.55
CA ILE A 355 -6.91 3.73 21.13
C ILE A 355 -7.85 2.66 20.59
N PHE A 356 -8.14 1.61 21.34
CA PHE A 356 -9.07 0.57 20.92
C PHE A 356 -10.50 1.09 20.83
N GLU A 357 -10.92 1.96 21.77
CA GLU A 357 -12.21 2.65 21.70
C GLU A 357 -12.28 3.54 20.45
N LEU A 358 -11.25 4.35 20.19
CA LEU A 358 -11.17 5.20 19.01
C LEU A 358 -11.26 4.43 17.68
N LEU A 359 -10.64 3.24 17.62
CA LEU A 359 -10.59 2.38 16.44
C LEU A 359 -11.75 1.36 16.38
N ASP A 360 -12.75 1.48 17.24
CA ASP A 360 -13.88 0.52 17.37
C ASP A 360 -13.38 -0.93 17.44
N LEU A 361 -12.40 -1.19 18.33
CA LEU A 361 -11.83 -2.51 18.57
C LEU A 361 -12.20 -3.04 19.94
N PRO A 362 -12.85 -4.21 20.05
CA PRO A 362 -13.15 -4.80 21.35
C PRO A 362 -11.87 -5.31 22.04
N LEU A 363 -11.80 -5.14 23.37
CA LEU A 363 -10.59 -5.47 24.15
C LEU A 363 -10.21 -6.97 24.17
N ASP A 364 -11.13 -7.86 23.83
CA ASP A 364 -10.85 -9.30 23.72
C ASP A 364 -9.89 -9.62 22.56
N ILE A 365 -9.81 -8.76 21.54
CA ILE A 365 -8.84 -8.84 20.43
C ILE A 365 -7.39 -8.87 20.93
N LEU A 366 -7.09 -8.26 22.07
CA LEU A 366 -5.74 -8.26 22.66
C LEU A 366 -5.16 -9.67 22.84
N TYR A 367 -6.02 -10.66 23.08
CA TYR A 367 -5.61 -12.04 23.32
C TYR A 367 -5.66 -12.91 22.05
N ARG A 368 -6.12 -12.37 20.93
CA ARG A 368 -6.16 -13.07 19.64
C ARG A 368 -4.83 -12.96 18.90
N LYS A 369 -4.62 -13.89 17.98
CA LYS A 369 -3.52 -13.86 17.01
C LYS A 369 -4.02 -13.30 15.68
N SER A 370 -3.11 -12.88 14.78
CA SER A 370 -3.50 -12.24 13.51
C SER A 370 -4.48 -13.07 12.68
N TYR A 371 -4.28 -14.38 12.59
CA TYR A 371 -5.16 -15.28 11.82
C TYR A 371 -6.59 -15.45 12.41
N GLU A 372 -6.86 -14.93 13.59
CA GLU A 372 -8.17 -14.94 14.25
C GLU A 372 -8.92 -13.61 14.05
N LEU A 373 -8.31 -12.66 13.33
CA LEU A 373 -8.86 -11.35 13.02
C LEU A 373 -9.50 -11.32 11.64
N SER A 374 -10.55 -10.52 11.46
CA SER A 374 -10.98 -10.13 10.11
C SER A 374 -10.01 -9.14 9.49
N GLY A 375 -10.00 -9.00 8.15
CA GLY A 375 -9.14 -8.05 7.45
C GLY A 375 -9.25 -6.62 7.99
N GLY A 376 -10.47 -6.14 8.22
CA GLY A 376 -10.70 -4.83 8.81
C GLY A 376 -10.23 -4.71 10.27
N GLN A 377 -10.34 -5.78 11.08
CA GLN A 377 -9.78 -5.81 12.43
C GLN A 377 -8.25 -5.79 12.38
N GLU A 378 -7.64 -6.54 11.45
CA GLU A 378 -6.19 -6.59 11.29
C GLU A 378 -5.62 -5.19 10.99
N VAL A 379 -6.19 -4.47 10.04
CA VAL A 379 -5.77 -3.11 9.68
C VAL A 379 -5.93 -2.14 10.85
N ARG A 380 -7.06 -2.18 11.57
CA ARG A 380 -7.28 -1.33 12.75
C ARG A 380 -6.31 -1.67 13.90
N VAL A 381 -5.97 -2.95 14.10
CA VAL A 381 -4.93 -3.36 15.04
C VAL A 381 -3.55 -2.86 14.63
N MET A 382 -3.23 -2.86 13.33
CA MET A 382 -1.99 -2.28 12.82
C MET A 382 -1.92 -0.77 13.10
N LEU A 383 -3.01 -0.04 12.92
CA LEU A 383 -3.09 1.36 13.34
C LEU A 383 -2.89 1.52 14.85
N ALA A 384 -3.51 0.65 15.66
CA ALA A 384 -3.32 0.67 17.12
C ALA A 384 -1.85 0.43 17.52
N LEU A 385 -1.12 -0.46 16.82
CA LEU A 385 0.30 -0.69 17.05
C LEU A 385 1.14 0.58 16.88
N ILE A 386 0.81 1.38 15.87
CA ILE A 386 1.55 2.62 15.62
C ILE A 386 1.13 3.70 16.63
N LEU A 387 -0.17 3.86 16.86
CA LEU A 387 -0.72 4.90 17.72
C LEU A 387 -0.37 4.74 19.19
N ILE A 388 -0.11 3.51 19.67
CA ILE A 388 0.22 3.27 21.08
C ILE A 388 1.51 3.99 21.51
N SER A 389 2.41 4.28 20.57
CA SER A 389 3.62 5.07 20.82
C SER A 389 3.39 6.58 20.86
N LYS A 390 2.15 7.03 20.61
CA LYS A 390 1.76 8.45 20.52
C LYS A 390 2.65 9.24 19.57
N PRO A 391 2.69 8.86 18.28
CA PRO A 391 3.49 9.58 17.30
C PRO A 391 2.93 11.00 17.09
N GLU A 392 3.77 11.93 16.69
CA GLU A 392 3.38 13.28 16.23
C GLU A 392 3.15 13.28 14.71
N PHE A 393 3.80 12.35 14.00
CA PHE A 393 3.72 12.20 12.56
C PHE A 393 3.33 10.77 12.20
N LEU A 394 2.34 10.61 11.33
CA LEU A 394 1.87 9.31 10.84
C LEU A 394 2.06 9.24 9.32
N LEU A 395 2.87 8.30 8.88
CA LEU A 395 3.19 8.08 7.47
C LEU A 395 2.61 6.74 7.03
N LEU A 396 1.73 6.74 6.01
CA LEU A 396 0.96 5.59 5.59
C LEU A 396 1.18 5.30 4.09
N ASP A 397 1.72 4.11 3.76
CA ASP A 397 2.01 3.69 2.38
C ASP A 397 0.95 2.68 1.90
N GLU A 398 -0.13 3.16 1.33
CA GLU A 398 -1.25 2.40 0.77
C GLU A 398 -1.83 1.29 1.67
N PRO A 399 -2.02 1.50 2.97
CA PRO A 399 -2.33 0.41 3.90
C PRO A 399 -3.79 -0.08 3.82
N PHE A 400 -4.66 0.63 3.09
CA PHE A 400 -6.11 0.41 3.09
C PHE A 400 -6.65 -0.07 1.73
N GLY A 401 -5.77 -0.46 0.81
CA GLY A 401 -6.14 -0.79 -0.58
C GLY A 401 -7.02 -2.04 -0.75
N ASP A 402 -7.05 -2.93 0.25
CA ASP A 402 -7.81 -4.18 0.23
C ASP A 402 -9.07 -4.13 1.13
N LEU A 403 -9.43 -2.95 1.65
CA LEU A 403 -10.61 -2.79 2.50
C LEU A 403 -11.87 -2.57 1.67
N ASP A 404 -12.97 -3.18 2.12
CA ASP A 404 -14.31 -2.87 1.62
C ASP A 404 -14.72 -1.43 2.01
N PRO A 405 -15.67 -0.80 1.30
CA PRO A 405 -16.05 0.59 1.51
C PRO A 405 -16.54 0.90 2.92
N ILE A 406 -17.26 -0.05 3.57
CA ILE A 406 -17.79 0.13 4.92
C ILE A 406 -16.64 0.20 5.92
N THR A 407 -15.72 -0.75 5.86
CA THR A 407 -14.52 -0.76 6.70
C THR A 407 -13.63 0.46 6.42
N LEU A 408 -13.50 0.85 5.15
CA LEU A 408 -12.72 2.02 4.76
C LEU A 408 -13.30 3.32 5.35
N ARG A 409 -14.63 3.45 5.43
CA ARG A 409 -15.32 4.57 6.09
C ARG A 409 -14.98 4.63 7.59
N ILE A 410 -15.00 3.50 8.29
CA ILE A 410 -14.62 3.43 9.71
C ILE A 410 -13.17 3.91 9.90
N VAL A 411 -12.26 3.48 9.01
CA VAL A 411 -10.86 3.93 9.04
C VAL A 411 -10.74 5.42 8.74
N ALA A 412 -11.50 5.94 7.77
CA ALA A 412 -11.53 7.37 7.44
C ALA A 412 -11.95 8.21 8.65
N ASN A 413 -13.07 7.85 9.28
CA ASN A 413 -13.55 8.51 10.48
C ASN A 413 -12.51 8.43 11.62
N SER A 414 -11.86 7.27 11.79
CA SER A 414 -10.80 7.08 12.79
C SER A 414 -9.59 7.98 12.53
N LEU A 415 -9.11 8.08 11.27
CA LEU A 415 -7.98 8.95 10.93
C LEU A 415 -8.27 10.43 11.19
N LYS A 416 -9.50 10.86 10.89
CA LYS A 416 -9.95 12.22 11.19
C LYS A 416 -9.92 12.51 12.69
N LYS A 417 -10.47 11.61 13.52
CA LYS A 417 -10.41 11.70 14.98
C LYS A 417 -8.99 11.70 15.52
N ILE A 418 -8.14 10.80 14.99
CA ILE A 418 -6.72 10.71 15.36
C ILE A 418 -6.01 12.03 15.11
N SER A 419 -6.15 12.61 13.92
CA SER A 419 -5.51 13.88 13.58
C SER A 419 -5.96 15.00 14.54
N LYS A 420 -7.25 15.09 14.82
CA LYS A 420 -7.85 16.14 15.66
C LYS A 420 -7.55 15.95 17.14
N GLU A 421 -7.79 14.75 17.70
CA GLU A 421 -7.73 14.53 19.16
C GLU A 421 -6.31 14.35 19.68
N TYR A 422 -5.41 13.81 18.85
CA TYR A 422 -4.01 13.57 19.21
C TYR A 422 -3.04 14.56 18.57
N ASN A 423 -3.55 15.53 17.81
CA ASN A 423 -2.76 16.54 17.08
C ASN A 423 -1.70 15.90 16.16
N ILE A 424 -2.07 14.80 15.48
CA ILE A 424 -1.16 14.04 14.62
C ILE A 424 -1.23 14.59 13.20
N THR A 425 -0.06 14.87 12.63
CA THR A 425 0.09 15.20 11.21
C THR A 425 0.21 13.92 10.41
N VAL A 426 -0.64 13.75 9.38
CA VAL A 426 -0.72 12.53 8.57
C VAL A 426 -0.26 12.80 7.14
N ILE A 427 0.64 11.97 6.63
CA ILE A 427 1.00 11.95 5.21
C ILE A 427 0.75 10.52 4.71
N MET A 428 -0.07 10.36 3.69
CA MET A 428 -0.43 9.04 3.20
C MET A 428 -0.36 8.93 1.69
N ILE A 429 -0.15 7.72 1.21
CA ILE A 429 -0.35 7.34 -0.17
C ILE A 429 -1.65 6.55 -0.25
N SER A 430 -2.52 6.92 -1.17
CA SER A 430 -3.72 6.14 -1.47
C SER A 430 -4.06 6.21 -2.95
N HIS A 431 -4.56 5.09 -3.47
CA HIS A 431 -5.13 4.99 -4.82
C HIS A 431 -6.66 5.04 -4.82
N ASN A 432 -7.28 5.03 -3.64
CA ASN A 432 -8.73 5.18 -3.50
C ASN A 432 -9.08 6.66 -3.49
N THR A 433 -9.70 7.12 -4.58
CA THR A 433 -10.03 8.54 -4.81
C THR A 433 -11.06 9.07 -3.84
N ASP A 434 -12.07 8.28 -3.49
CA ASP A 434 -13.14 8.68 -2.57
C ASP A 434 -12.59 8.83 -1.16
N PHE A 435 -11.73 7.90 -0.73
CA PHE A 435 -11.05 7.98 0.55
C PHE A 435 -10.15 9.23 0.64
N VAL A 436 -9.41 9.56 -0.44
CA VAL A 436 -8.58 10.78 -0.49
C VAL A 436 -9.45 12.03 -0.36
N LYS A 437 -10.56 12.11 -1.12
CA LYS A 437 -11.52 13.23 -1.04
C LYS A 437 -12.10 13.39 0.35
N GLU A 438 -12.36 12.28 1.03
CA GLU A 438 -12.97 12.27 2.33
C GLU A 438 -12.05 12.72 3.48
N VAL A 439 -10.78 12.28 3.46
CA VAL A 439 -9.90 12.45 4.64
C VAL A 439 -8.89 13.57 4.51
N SER A 440 -8.54 13.99 3.28
CA SER A 440 -7.39 14.88 3.05
C SER A 440 -7.76 16.35 3.15
N ASN A 441 -6.83 17.14 3.71
CA ASN A 441 -6.89 18.61 3.68
C ASN A 441 -6.09 19.17 2.48
N ARG A 442 -5.15 18.38 1.95
CA ARG A 442 -4.25 18.77 0.87
C ARG A 442 -3.78 17.54 0.10
N THR A 443 -3.56 17.72 -1.18
CA THR A 443 -3.03 16.66 -2.05
C THR A 443 -1.77 17.12 -2.78
N LEU A 444 -0.81 16.20 -2.91
CA LEU A 444 0.37 16.36 -3.74
C LEU A 444 0.28 15.34 -4.89
N LEU A 445 0.05 15.82 -6.12
CA LEU A 445 0.01 14.98 -7.31
C LEU A 445 1.41 14.79 -7.85
N MET A 446 1.89 13.56 -7.85
CA MET A 446 3.21 13.18 -8.37
C MET A 446 3.11 12.48 -9.71
N GLU A 447 3.98 12.89 -10.66
CA GLU A 447 4.19 12.22 -11.94
C GLU A 447 5.67 12.31 -12.32
N ASP A 448 6.24 11.24 -12.86
CA ASP A 448 7.63 11.16 -13.33
C ASP A 448 8.68 11.73 -12.34
N GLY A 449 8.49 11.43 -11.06
CA GLY A 449 9.39 11.84 -9.98
C GLY A 449 9.33 13.31 -9.59
N LYS A 450 8.27 14.03 -9.96
CA LYS A 450 8.03 15.44 -9.61
C LYS A 450 6.65 15.65 -8.99
N ILE A 451 6.51 16.71 -8.21
CA ILE A 451 5.19 17.22 -7.82
C ILE A 451 4.68 18.10 -8.96
N MET A 452 3.55 17.69 -9.56
CA MET A 452 2.91 18.41 -10.66
C MET A 452 1.84 19.37 -10.17
N ASP A 453 1.19 19.05 -9.05
CA ASP A 453 0.17 19.88 -8.42
C ASP A 453 0.27 19.74 -6.90
N ASP A 454 0.08 20.85 -6.19
CA ASP A 454 0.07 20.97 -4.74
C ASP A 454 -1.16 21.79 -4.37
N SER A 455 -2.21 21.13 -3.90
CA SER A 455 -3.53 21.76 -3.80
C SER A 455 -4.25 21.44 -2.49
N GLU A 456 -4.86 22.49 -1.91
CA GLU A 456 -5.85 22.38 -0.83
C GLU A 456 -7.26 22.12 -1.38
N ASP A 457 -7.49 22.30 -2.69
CA ASP A 457 -8.70 21.85 -3.40
C ASP A 457 -8.55 20.39 -3.81
N VAL A 458 -8.88 19.51 -2.85
CA VAL A 458 -8.70 18.06 -2.96
C VAL A 458 -9.53 17.47 -4.09
N ASP A 459 -10.78 17.92 -4.25
CA ASP A 459 -11.68 17.43 -5.29
C ASP A 459 -11.09 17.67 -6.67
N LYS A 460 -10.66 18.91 -6.94
CA LYS A 460 -10.03 19.28 -8.20
C LYS A 460 -8.74 18.50 -8.46
N ALA A 461 -7.90 18.31 -7.45
CA ALA A 461 -6.65 17.57 -7.61
C ALA A 461 -6.90 16.09 -7.89
N VAL A 462 -7.91 15.47 -7.26
CA VAL A 462 -8.33 14.10 -7.53
C VAL A 462 -8.92 13.98 -8.94
N ASP A 463 -9.73 14.93 -9.39
CA ASP A 463 -10.26 14.93 -10.77
C ASP A 463 -9.15 15.06 -11.82
N ASN A 464 -8.12 15.88 -11.55
CA ASN A 464 -6.92 15.95 -12.38
C ASN A 464 -6.19 14.60 -12.42
N PHE A 465 -6.07 13.90 -11.28
CA PHE A 465 -5.47 12.58 -11.20
C PHE A 465 -6.27 11.52 -11.97
N ILE A 466 -7.60 11.50 -11.85
CA ILE A 466 -8.49 10.60 -12.62
C ILE A 466 -8.31 10.83 -14.13
N ASN A 467 -8.25 12.09 -14.55
CA ASN A 467 -8.03 12.44 -15.95
C ASN A 467 -6.64 12.03 -16.45
N LEU A 468 -5.60 12.24 -15.65
CA LEU A 468 -4.23 11.80 -15.95
C LEU A 468 -4.14 10.27 -16.14
N CYS A 469 -4.88 9.53 -15.32
CA CYS A 469 -4.94 8.08 -15.39
C CYS A 469 -5.88 7.53 -16.49
N HIS A 470 -6.67 8.38 -17.16
CA HIS A 470 -7.75 7.98 -18.07
C HIS A 470 -8.69 6.95 -17.43
N ALA A 471 -9.03 7.14 -16.15
CA ALA A 471 -9.80 6.19 -15.35
C ALA A 471 -11.30 6.47 -15.49
N ASP A 472 -11.87 6.10 -16.65
CA ASP A 472 -13.28 6.38 -16.98
C ASP A 472 -14.27 5.64 -16.08
N TYR A 473 -13.88 4.48 -15.50
CA TYR A 473 -14.70 3.75 -14.55
C TYR A 473 -15.00 4.54 -13.25
N LEU A 474 -14.22 5.57 -12.95
CA LEU A 474 -14.46 6.49 -11.82
C LEU A 474 -15.34 7.68 -12.20
N LYS A 475 -15.52 7.97 -13.50
CA LYS A 475 -16.33 9.10 -13.99
C LYS A 475 -17.82 8.77 -14.09
N GLU A 476 -18.17 7.50 -14.21
CA GLU A 476 -19.57 7.05 -14.31
C GLU A 476 -20.30 7.10 -12.96
N ASN A 477 -19.60 7.43 -11.86
CA ASN A 477 -20.13 7.49 -10.49
C ASN A 477 -20.35 8.91 -9.96
N ASN A 478 -20.18 9.97 -10.80
CA ASN A 478 -20.40 11.37 -10.40
C ASN A 478 -21.68 11.94 -10.99
#